data_34d8352cdfc09226e3226f9d0d279134
#
_entry.id   34d8352cdfc09226e3226f9d0d279134
#
_cell.length_a   1.000
_cell.length_b   1.000
_cell.length_c   1.000
_cell.angle_alpha   90.00
_cell.angle_beta   90.00
_cell.angle_gamma   90.00
#
_symmetry.space_group_name_H-M   'P 1'
#
loop_
_entity.id
_entity.type
_entity.pdbx_description
1 polymer ?
#
loop_
_entity_poly.entity_id
_entity_poly.type
_entity_poly.pdbx_seq_one_letter_code
_entity_poly.pdbx_strand_id
1 'polypeptide(L)'
;GGSQGLQFHTRAMIPKAGKFELPVIRQKLDIDTPMGGRSFFFTAPGSAEVEASTEPVAIEVQPLPAGAPAGFKGAVGQFTLESKMVPEQVNEGEPITWTLNLKGTGNWPMGVELPARTVPAKMRTIQPKLRREFDGTQIFTGGLVEDLVLIPMEAGEYELPTVTFVYFDPKKKAYETVEDKPPKLSVLK
;
A
#
# COMPACT_ATOMS: atom_id res chain seq x y z
N GLY A 1 -42.56 6.44 -1.66
CA GLY A 1 -41.68 6.82 -0.56
C GLY A 1 -40.34 6.15 -0.74
N GLY A 2 -39.31 6.92 -1.09
CA GLY A 2 -37.95 6.41 -1.15
C GLY A 2 -37.35 6.45 0.25
N SER A 3 -36.80 5.34 0.73
CA SER A 3 -35.98 5.33 1.93
C SER A 3 -34.61 5.94 1.59
N GLN A 4 -34.21 6.98 2.31
CA GLN A 4 -32.86 7.51 2.24
C GLN A 4 -32.02 6.77 3.30
N GLY A 5 -30.95 6.15 2.89
CA GLY A 5 -29.99 5.51 3.78
C GLY A 5 -28.65 6.22 3.75
N LEU A 6 -28.03 6.42 4.91
CA LEU A 6 -26.65 6.87 5.03
C LEU A 6 -25.75 5.64 5.23
N GLN A 7 -24.72 5.53 4.41
CA GLN A 7 -23.77 4.44 4.49
C GLN A 7 -22.36 5.00 4.71
N PHE A 8 -21.73 4.55 5.79
CA PHE A 8 -20.36 4.92 6.11
C PHE A 8 -19.44 3.72 5.88
N HIS A 9 -18.37 3.94 5.13
CA HIS A 9 -17.34 2.94 4.90
C HIS A 9 -16.05 3.40 5.56
N THR A 10 -15.42 2.50 6.30
CA THR A 10 -14.08 2.70 6.80
C THR A 10 -13.23 1.46 6.55
N ARG A 11 -11.94 1.63 6.50
CA ARG A 11 -10.98 0.55 6.38
C ARG A 11 -9.98 0.67 7.51
N ALA A 12 -9.65 -0.44 8.11
CA ALA A 12 -8.70 -0.49 9.21
C ALA A 12 -7.73 -1.66 9.03
N MET A 13 -6.58 -1.53 9.64
CA MET A 13 -5.56 -2.54 9.68
C MET A 13 -5.35 -2.99 11.12
N ILE A 14 -5.33 -4.30 11.34
CA ILE A 14 -5.05 -4.88 12.65
C ILE A 14 -3.65 -5.51 12.60
N PRO A 15 -2.66 -4.92 13.29
CA PRO A 15 -1.25 -5.32 13.14
C PRO A 15 -0.86 -6.56 13.96
N LYS A 16 -1.77 -7.08 14.79
CA LYS A 16 -1.50 -8.23 15.67
C LYS A 16 -2.57 -9.30 15.52
N ALA A 17 -2.16 -10.55 15.66
CA ALA A 17 -3.09 -11.67 15.78
C ALA A 17 -3.87 -11.60 17.09
N GLY A 18 -5.09 -12.12 17.10
CA GLY A 18 -5.95 -12.17 18.28
C GLY A 18 -7.42 -11.97 17.98
N LYS A 19 -8.21 -11.91 19.03
CA LYS A 19 -9.64 -11.60 18.95
C LYS A 19 -9.86 -10.15 19.32
N PHE A 20 -10.60 -9.44 18.47
CA PHE A 20 -10.89 -8.02 18.64
C PHE A 20 -12.39 -7.81 18.52
N GLU A 21 -12.94 -6.95 19.36
CA GLU A 21 -14.30 -6.45 19.22
C GLU A 21 -14.25 -5.04 18.64
N LEU A 22 -14.96 -4.82 17.53
CA LEU A 22 -15.20 -3.46 17.05
C LEU A 22 -16.25 -2.83 17.97
N PRO A 23 -15.99 -1.60 18.47
CA PRO A 23 -16.93 -0.92 19.35
C PRO A 23 -18.22 -0.60 18.61
N VAL A 24 -19.31 -0.54 19.36
CA VAL A 24 -20.60 -0.04 18.86
C VAL A 24 -20.45 1.43 18.45
N ILE A 25 -20.75 1.73 17.21
CA ILE A 25 -20.80 3.10 16.71
C ILE A 25 -22.23 3.60 16.87
N ARG A 26 -22.38 4.75 17.52
CA ARG A 26 -23.68 5.40 17.71
C ARG A 26 -23.69 6.71 16.96
N GLN A 27 -24.76 6.95 16.20
CA GLN A 27 -24.97 8.17 15.43
C GLN A 27 -26.35 8.72 15.74
N LYS A 28 -26.39 9.98 16.15
CA LYS A 28 -27.64 10.72 16.28
C LYS A 28 -27.96 11.34 14.92
N LEU A 29 -29.20 11.16 14.49
CA LEU A 29 -29.73 11.65 13.23
C LEU A 29 -30.95 12.48 13.50
N ASP A 30 -31.00 13.69 13.00
CA ASP A 30 -32.22 14.51 12.97
C ASP A 30 -32.99 14.16 11.69
N ILE A 31 -34.19 13.61 11.87
CA ILE A 31 -35.07 13.22 10.76
C ILE A 31 -36.21 14.15 10.68
N ASP A 32 -36.45 14.76 9.53
CA ASP A 32 -37.67 15.52 9.27
C ASP A 32 -38.84 14.57 9.20
N THR A 33 -39.74 14.65 10.16
CA THR A 33 -40.95 13.85 10.16
C THR A 33 -42.09 14.64 9.51
N PRO A 34 -42.76 14.10 8.48
CA PRO A 34 -43.97 14.69 7.97
C PRO A 34 -45.07 14.56 9.06
N MET A 35 -45.47 15.65 9.64
CA MET A 35 -46.52 15.68 10.63
C MET A 35 -47.86 15.30 9.99
N GLY A 36 -48.31 14.07 10.23
CA GLY A 36 -49.67 13.61 9.97
C GLY A 36 -50.62 14.16 11.06
N GLY A 37 -50.98 15.40 10.96
CA GLY A 37 -52.01 16.00 11.82
C GLY A 37 -52.68 17.15 11.07
N ARG A 38 -53.98 17.01 10.77
CA ARG A 38 -54.84 18.10 10.27
C ARG A 38 -54.95 19.19 11.35
N SER A 39 -54.07 20.15 11.29
CA SER A 39 -54.27 21.43 11.96
C SER A 39 -54.24 22.54 10.93
N PHE A 40 -55.27 23.35 10.90
CA PHE A 40 -55.55 24.31 9.84
C PHE A 40 -54.70 25.58 9.88
N PHE A 41 -53.75 25.74 10.80
CA PHE A 41 -53.08 27.01 11.04
C PHE A 41 -51.58 26.99 11.28
N PHE A 42 -50.80 26.08 11.11
CA PHE A 42 -49.30 26.14 11.08
C PHE A 42 -48.71 24.76 10.96
N THR A 43 -48.18 24.45 9.80
CA THR A 43 -47.31 23.30 9.58
C THR A 43 -45.86 23.71 9.89
N ALA A 44 -45.42 23.54 11.11
CA ALA A 44 -44.00 23.52 11.39
C ALA A 44 -43.47 22.11 11.11
N PRO A 45 -42.42 21.95 10.32
CA PRO A 45 -41.76 20.65 10.18
C PRO A 45 -41.27 20.20 11.54
N GLY A 46 -41.73 19.06 12.00
CA GLY A 46 -41.20 18.42 13.19
C GLY A 46 -39.88 17.68 12.86
N SER A 47 -38.86 17.94 13.62
CA SER A 47 -37.66 17.10 13.60
C SER A 47 -37.73 16.10 14.76
N ALA A 48 -37.39 14.85 14.48
CA ALA A 48 -37.20 13.83 15.49
C ALA A 48 -35.73 13.38 15.52
N GLU A 49 -35.13 13.42 16.70
CA GLU A 49 -33.80 12.85 16.90
C GLU A 49 -33.92 11.32 17.02
N VAL A 50 -33.26 10.61 16.14
CA VAL A 50 -33.22 9.16 16.15
C VAL A 50 -31.76 8.73 16.35
N GLU A 51 -31.51 7.86 17.33
CA GLU A 51 -30.21 7.24 17.53
C GLU A 51 -30.14 5.92 16.76
N ALA A 52 -29.21 5.84 15.81
CA ALA A 52 -28.87 4.61 15.13
C ALA A 52 -27.57 4.05 15.74
N SER A 53 -27.54 2.75 15.99
CA SER A 53 -26.35 2.08 16.50
C SER A 53 -26.04 0.84 15.70
N THR A 54 -24.75 0.54 15.58
CA THR A 54 -24.30 -0.76 15.02
C THR A 54 -24.33 -1.81 16.11
N GLU A 55 -24.39 -3.08 15.70
CA GLU A 55 -24.11 -4.18 16.62
C GLU A 55 -22.59 -4.35 16.80
N PRO A 56 -22.13 -4.90 17.92
CA PRO A 56 -20.73 -5.23 18.11
C PRO A 56 -20.32 -6.33 17.13
N VAL A 57 -19.16 -6.18 16.50
CA VAL A 57 -18.62 -7.17 15.56
C VAL A 57 -17.32 -7.73 16.11
N ALA A 58 -17.28 -9.04 16.33
CA ALA A 58 -16.05 -9.75 16.70
C ALA A 58 -15.25 -10.10 15.47
N ILE A 59 -13.95 -9.78 15.49
CA ILE A 59 -13.00 -10.10 14.43
C ILE A 59 -11.90 -10.98 15.01
N GLU A 60 -11.63 -12.11 14.38
CA GLU A 60 -10.50 -12.96 14.70
C GLU A 60 -9.40 -12.80 13.65
N VAL A 61 -8.25 -12.30 14.07
CA VAL A 61 -7.06 -12.15 13.24
C VAL A 61 -6.13 -13.31 13.50
N GLN A 62 -5.91 -14.13 12.49
CA GLN A 62 -5.05 -15.30 12.59
C GLN A 62 -3.57 -14.90 12.57
N PRO A 63 -2.70 -15.60 13.30
CA PRO A 63 -1.26 -15.38 13.20
C PRO A 63 -0.74 -15.81 11.83
N LEU A 64 0.34 -15.18 11.39
CA LEU A 64 1.06 -15.64 10.22
C LEU A 64 1.68 -17.02 10.49
N PRO A 65 1.75 -17.90 9.47
CA PRO A 65 2.38 -19.21 9.64
C PRO A 65 3.84 -19.09 10.11
N ALA A 66 4.28 -20.07 10.88
CA ALA A 66 5.69 -20.19 11.27
C ALA A 66 6.58 -20.44 10.03
N GLY A 67 7.87 -20.12 10.14
CA GLY A 67 8.83 -20.34 9.05
C GLY A 67 8.88 -19.23 8.02
N ALA A 68 8.66 -17.97 8.41
CA ALA A 68 8.86 -16.83 7.55
C ALA A 68 10.27 -16.83 6.93
N PRO A 69 10.42 -16.69 5.61
CA PRO A 69 11.71 -16.66 4.94
C PRO A 69 12.57 -15.46 5.39
N ALA A 70 13.89 -15.60 5.24
CA ALA A 70 14.79 -14.49 5.41
C ALA A 70 14.39 -13.33 4.48
N GLY A 71 14.40 -12.10 5.01
CA GLY A 71 13.98 -10.90 4.28
C GLY A 71 12.49 -10.57 4.38
N PHE A 72 11.65 -11.41 4.99
CA PHE A 72 10.27 -11.05 5.30
C PHE A 72 10.22 -9.94 6.36
N LYS A 73 9.56 -8.85 6.04
CA LYS A 73 9.43 -7.65 6.90
C LYS A 73 7.98 -7.31 7.24
N GLY A 74 7.07 -8.27 7.15
CA GLY A 74 5.68 -8.11 7.57
C GLY A 74 4.71 -7.65 6.48
N ALA A 75 5.11 -7.57 5.22
CA ALA A 75 4.20 -7.26 4.13
C ALA A 75 3.21 -8.40 3.87
N VAL A 76 1.91 -8.10 3.91
CA VAL A 76 0.83 -9.06 3.68
C VAL A 76 -0.06 -8.55 2.56
N GLY A 77 -0.22 -9.33 1.51
CA GLY A 77 -1.02 -8.93 0.35
C GLY A 77 -0.52 -9.52 -0.95
N GLN A 78 -0.63 -8.76 -2.01
CA GLN A 78 -0.16 -9.12 -3.36
C GLN A 78 0.70 -7.99 -3.89
N PHE A 79 1.93 -8.31 -4.28
CA PHE A 79 2.93 -7.33 -4.66
C PHE A 79 3.61 -7.70 -5.97
N THR A 80 4.04 -6.69 -6.70
CA THR A 80 4.88 -6.78 -7.90
C THR A 80 6.10 -5.88 -7.73
N LEU A 81 7.21 -6.29 -8.30
CA LEU A 81 8.48 -5.58 -8.26
C LEU A 81 8.99 -5.40 -9.69
N GLU A 82 9.37 -4.18 -10.05
CA GLU A 82 9.85 -3.83 -11.38
C GLU A 82 11.03 -2.86 -11.30
N SER A 83 12.07 -3.14 -12.09
CA SER A 83 13.19 -2.22 -12.32
C SER A 83 13.11 -1.54 -13.67
N LYS A 84 13.51 -0.28 -13.70
CA LYS A 84 13.69 0.49 -14.93
C LYS A 84 15.02 1.22 -14.89
N MET A 85 15.76 1.15 -16.01
CA MET A 85 17.01 1.88 -16.21
C MET A 85 16.80 2.98 -17.28
N VAL A 86 17.18 4.20 -16.95
CA VAL A 86 17.05 5.33 -17.91
C VAL A 86 18.27 6.25 -17.81
N PRO A 87 18.98 6.46 -18.91
CA PRO A 87 18.90 5.76 -20.19
C PRO A 87 19.43 4.33 -20.11
N GLU A 88 19.18 3.50 -21.14
CA GLU A 88 19.68 2.11 -21.20
C GLU A 88 21.16 2.01 -21.61
N GLN A 89 21.68 3.07 -22.22
CA GLN A 89 23.06 3.20 -22.65
C GLN A 89 23.59 4.58 -22.28
N VAL A 90 24.80 4.65 -21.75
CA VAL A 90 25.47 5.88 -21.33
C VAL A 90 26.94 5.83 -21.68
N ASN A 91 27.61 6.99 -21.68
CA ASN A 91 29.07 7.04 -21.70
C ASN A 91 29.64 6.92 -20.26
N GLU A 92 30.93 6.58 -20.20
CA GLU A 92 31.67 6.61 -18.95
C GLU A 92 31.56 7.97 -18.25
N GLY A 93 31.22 7.96 -16.97
CA GLY A 93 31.00 9.18 -16.18
C GLY A 93 29.63 9.81 -16.29
N GLU A 94 28.77 9.36 -17.19
CA GLU A 94 27.41 9.87 -17.32
C GLU A 94 26.43 9.20 -16.33
N PRO A 95 25.49 9.96 -15.76
CA PRO A 95 24.55 9.41 -14.81
C PRO A 95 23.44 8.59 -15.49
N ILE A 96 23.05 7.52 -14.82
CA ILE A 96 21.90 6.69 -15.16
C ILE A 96 21.03 6.50 -13.92
N THR A 97 19.71 6.50 -14.10
CA THR A 97 18.78 6.26 -13.00
C THR A 97 18.24 4.84 -13.04
N TRP A 98 18.48 4.12 -11.97
CA TRP A 98 17.85 2.84 -11.70
C TRP A 98 16.65 3.04 -10.77
N THR A 99 15.47 3.01 -11.34
CA THR A 99 14.20 3.10 -10.61
C THR A 99 13.75 1.69 -10.22
N LEU A 100 13.49 1.48 -8.93
CA LEU A 100 12.86 0.27 -8.41
C LEU A 100 11.44 0.63 -7.96
N ASN A 101 10.46 -0.11 -8.45
CA ASN A 101 9.04 0.12 -8.18
C ASN A 101 8.41 -1.13 -7.57
N LEU A 102 7.98 -1.03 -6.31
CA LEU A 102 7.20 -2.04 -5.61
C LEU A 102 5.75 -1.57 -5.53
N LYS A 103 4.85 -2.28 -6.21
CA LYS A 103 3.40 -2.00 -6.20
C LYS A 103 2.66 -3.14 -5.55
N GLY A 104 1.52 -2.85 -4.92
CA GLY A 104 0.70 -3.90 -4.37
C GLY A 104 -0.56 -3.43 -3.69
N THR A 105 -1.34 -4.43 -3.28
CA THR A 105 -2.56 -4.25 -2.48
C THR A 105 -2.45 -5.14 -1.26
N GLY A 106 -2.65 -4.56 -0.08
CA GLY A 106 -2.57 -5.29 1.16
C GLY A 106 -2.13 -4.42 2.33
N ASN A 107 -1.49 -5.05 3.29
CA ASN A 107 -0.92 -4.37 4.44
C ASN A 107 0.49 -3.88 4.11
N TRP A 108 0.69 -2.57 4.22
CA TRP A 108 1.99 -1.91 4.10
C TRP A 108 2.48 -1.52 5.51
N PRO A 109 3.24 -2.36 6.22
CA PRO A 109 3.72 -2.02 7.55
C PRO A 109 4.47 -0.71 7.55
N MET A 110 4.34 0.07 8.62
CA MET A 110 5.19 1.23 8.84
C MET A 110 6.64 0.77 8.92
N GLY A 111 7.49 1.22 8.01
CA GLY A 111 8.86 0.76 7.92
C GLY A 111 9.12 -0.33 6.86
N VAL A 112 8.13 -0.68 6.02
CA VAL A 112 8.43 -1.41 4.79
C VAL A 112 9.36 -0.54 3.94
N GLU A 113 10.53 -1.08 3.69
CA GLU A 113 11.55 -0.51 2.83
C GLU A 113 11.67 -1.34 1.57
N LEU A 114 12.08 -0.71 0.49
CA LEU A 114 12.48 -1.42 -0.70
C LEU A 114 13.72 -2.29 -0.42
N PRO A 115 13.86 -3.43 -1.11
CA PRO A 115 15.06 -4.26 -0.99
C PRO A 115 16.33 -3.46 -1.28
N ALA A 116 17.37 -3.68 -0.48
CA ALA A 116 18.67 -3.08 -0.75
C ALA A 116 19.21 -3.57 -2.10
N ARG A 117 19.76 -2.63 -2.87
CA ARG A 117 20.37 -2.92 -4.17
C ARG A 117 21.88 -2.98 -4.06
N THR A 118 22.47 -4.06 -4.53
CA THR A 118 23.92 -4.18 -4.64
C THR A 118 24.37 -3.54 -5.95
N VAL A 119 25.37 -2.69 -5.87
CA VAL A 119 25.92 -1.98 -7.03
C VAL A 119 27.36 -2.44 -7.26
N PRO A 120 27.78 -2.69 -8.52
CA PRO A 120 29.17 -3.03 -8.84
C PRO A 120 30.16 -1.98 -8.36
N ALA A 121 31.35 -2.39 -7.90
CA ALA A 121 32.37 -1.51 -7.35
C ALA A 121 32.88 -0.41 -8.33
N LYS A 122 32.70 -0.62 -9.62
CA LYS A 122 33.08 0.33 -10.69
C LYS A 122 32.01 1.40 -10.96
N MET A 123 31.00 1.49 -10.10
CA MET A 123 29.96 2.50 -10.17
C MET A 123 29.90 3.32 -8.89
N ARG A 124 29.79 4.61 -9.04
CA ARG A 124 29.47 5.54 -7.93
C ARG A 124 27.95 5.65 -7.83
N THR A 125 27.45 5.83 -6.62
CA THR A 125 26.03 6.03 -6.35
C THR A 125 25.77 7.40 -5.75
N ILE A 126 24.64 7.99 -6.08
CA ILE A 126 24.08 9.15 -5.38
C ILE A 126 22.97 8.62 -4.47
N GLN A 127 22.81 9.25 -3.33
CA GLN A 127 21.80 8.85 -2.33
C GLN A 127 20.43 8.62 -2.97
N PRO A 128 19.79 7.46 -2.72
CA PRO A 128 18.52 7.14 -3.30
C PRO A 128 17.39 8.07 -2.82
N LYS A 129 16.45 8.32 -3.70
CA LYS A 129 15.25 9.11 -3.39
C LYS A 129 14.03 8.21 -3.40
N LEU A 130 13.48 7.96 -2.21
CA LEU A 130 12.26 7.18 -2.01
C LEU A 130 11.01 8.07 -2.12
N ARG A 131 10.01 7.60 -2.86
CA ARG A 131 8.66 8.17 -2.93
C ARG A 131 7.64 7.11 -2.51
N ARG A 132 6.60 7.54 -1.80
CA ARG A 132 5.44 6.73 -1.46
C ARG A 132 4.27 7.19 -2.30
N GLU A 133 3.68 6.27 -3.05
CA GLU A 133 2.59 6.53 -3.99
C GLU A 133 1.36 5.75 -3.54
N PHE A 134 0.56 6.36 -2.64
CA PHE A 134 -0.68 5.79 -2.16
C PHE A 134 -1.85 6.68 -2.55
N ASP A 135 -2.92 6.05 -3.03
CA ASP A 135 -4.18 6.72 -3.27
C ASP A 135 -4.86 7.00 -1.92
N GLY A 136 -5.22 8.26 -1.66
CA GLY A 136 -5.91 8.67 -0.44
C GLY A 136 -7.26 7.98 -0.22
N THR A 137 -7.87 7.43 -1.28
CA THR A 137 -9.13 6.69 -1.23
C THR A 137 -8.94 5.19 -1.04
N GLN A 138 -7.75 4.66 -1.39
CA GLN A 138 -7.42 3.24 -1.33
C GLN A 138 -6.15 3.00 -0.52
N ILE A 139 -6.24 3.20 0.79
CA ILE A 139 -5.10 3.15 1.73
C ILE A 139 -4.29 1.85 1.71
N PHE A 140 -4.84 0.78 1.12
CA PHE A 140 -4.18 -0.53 1.00
C PHE A 140 -3.62 -0.81 -0.39
N THR A 141 -3.81 0.11 -1.34
CA THR A 141 -3.28 -0.02 -2.71
C THR A 141 -2.33 1.13 -2.97
N GLY A 142 -1.12 0.81 -3.40
CA GLY A 142 -0.12 1.82 -3.68
C GLY A 142 1.24 1.23 -4.00
N GLY A 143 2.26 2.03 -3.83
CA GLY A 143 3.61 1.63 -4.13
C GLY A 143 4.70 2.43 -3.43
N LEU A 144 5.88 1.85 -3.46
CA LEU A 144 7.14 2.49 -3.11
C LEU A 144 7.99 2.56 -4.37
N VAL A 145 8.46 3.75 -4.69
CA VAL A 145 9.34 3.99 -5.84
C VAL A 145 10.64 4.62 -5.36
N GLU A 146 11.75 4.02 -5.71
CA GLU A 146 13.06 4.54 -5.34
C GLU A 146 13.95 4.71 -6.56
N ASP A 147 14.43 5.92 -6.75
CA ASP A 147 15.40 6.28 -7.78
C ASP A 147 16.81 6.24 -7.20
N LEU A 148 17.66 5.39 -7.74
CA LEU A 148 19.08 5.31 -7.43
C LEU A 148 19.86 5.77 -8.65
N VAL A 149 20.62 6.84 -8.51
CA VAL A 149 21.50 7.31 -9.59
C VAL A 149 22.83 6.58 -9.51
N LEU A 150 23.22 5.98 -10.63
CA LEU A 150 24.49 5.30 -10.83
C LEU A 150 25.35 6.11 -11.79
N ILE A 151 26.65 6.18 -11.53
CA ILE A 151 27.63 6.81 -12.39
C ILE A 151 28.72 5.77 -12.69
N PRO A 152 28.70 5.13 -13.88
CA PRO A 152 29.72 4.16 -14.26
C PRO A 152 31.08 4.85 -14.40
N MET A 153 32.12 4.28 -13.84
CA MET A 153 33.48 4.82 -13.87
C MET A 153 34.36 4.18 -14.93
N GLU A 154 33.88 3.13 -15.59
CA GLU A 154 34.58 2.41 -16.66
C GLU A 154 33.58 1.98 -17.71
N ALA A 155 33.98 1.98 -18.98
CA ALA A 155 33.19 1.44 -20.09
C ALA A 155 33.08 -0.10 -19.98
N GLY A 156 31.95 -0.66 -20.44
CA GLY A 156 31.72 -2.10 -20.43
C GLY A 156 30.24 -2.46 -20.33
N GLU A 157 29.99 -3.78 -20.32
CA GLU A 157 28.65 -4.34 -20.09
C GLU A 157 28.52 -4.72 -18.62
N TYR A 158 27.43 -4.23 -18.00
CA TYR A 158 27.15 -4.48 -16.58
C TYR A 158 25.84 -5.24 -16.41
N GLU A 159 25.88 -6.32 -15.64
CA GLU A 159 24.71 -7.00 -15.13
C GLU A 159 24.50 -6.61 -13.66
N LEU A 160 23.33 -6.04 -13.37
CA LEU A 160 22.95 -5.71 -12.01
C LEU A 160 22.30 -6.94 -11.34
N PRO A 161 22.52 -7.13 -10.03
CA PRO A 161 21.92 -8.25 -9.30
C PRO A 161 20.41 -8.23 -9.32
N THR A 162 19.81 -9.42 -9.31
CA THR A 162 18.37 -9.60 -9.10
C THR A 162 17.96 -9.00 -7.75
N VAL A 163 16.87 -8.29 -7.76
CA VAL A 163 16.25 -7.72 -6.54
C VAL A 163 15.07 -8.59 -6.14
N THR A 164 14.92 -8.89 -4.85
CA THR A 164 13.89 -9.78 -4.33
C THR A 164 13.09 -9.09 -3.22
N PHE A 165 11.79 -9.34 -3.18
CA PHE A 165 10.92 -8.86 -2.12
C PHE A 165 10.04 -10.01 -1.61
N VAL A 166 10.05 -10.22 -0.29
CA VAL A 166 9.33 -11.32 0.37
C VAL A 166 8.08 -10.78 1.05
N TYR A 167 6.96 -11.45 0.84
CA TYR A 167 5.67 -11.09 1.42
C TYR A 167 4.85 -12.35 1.74
N PHE A 168 3.78 -12.19 2.50
CA PHE A 168 2.80 -13.25 2.71
C PHE A 168 1.56 -12.99 1.85
N ASP A 169 1.18 -13.96 1.02
CA ASP A 169 -0.05 -13.91 0.24
C ASP A 169 -1.19 -14.57 1.01
N PRO A 170 -2.18 -13.81 1.52
CA PRO A 170 -3.28 -14.36 2.28
C PRO A 170 -4.25 -15.21 1.45
N LYS A 171 -4.28 -15.03 0.13
CA LYS A 171 -5.10 -15.86 -0.78
C LYS A 171 -4.47 -17.24 -0.97
N LYS A 172 -3.17 -17.30 -1.14
CA LYS A 172 -2.41 -18.55 -1.26
C LYS A 172 -2.10 -19.17 0.10
N LYS A 173 -2.23 -18.40 1.18
CA LYS A 173 -1.84 -18.77 2.55
C LYS A 173 -0.37 -19.20 2.64
N ALA A 174 0.49 -18.52 1.90
CA ALA A 174 1.90 -18.85 1.77
C ALA A 174 2.78 -17.60 1.72
N TYR A 175 4.03 -17.75 2.13
CA TYR A 175 5.07 -16.77 1.86
C TYR A 175 5.46 -16.87 0.39
N GLU A 176 5.54 -15.73 -0.25
CA GLU A 176 5.90 -15.57 -1.65
C GLU A 176 7.11 -14.65 -1.77
N THR A 177 7.89 -14.88 -2.81
CA THR A 177 9.00 -13.99 -3.19
C THR A 177 8.77 -13.52 -4.61
N VAL A 178 8.75 -12.21 -4.78
CA VAL A 178 8.78 -11.60 -6.10
C VAL A 178 10.21 -11.17 -6.42
N GLU A 179 10.64 -11.45 -7.63
CA GLU A 179 12.00 -11.17 -8.11
C GLU A 179 11.92 -10.27 -9.34
N ASP A 180 12.88 -9.37 -9.45
CA ASP A 180 13.09 -8.57 -10.64
C ASP A 180 14.57 -8.54 -11.00
N LYS A 181 14.86 -8.83 -12.26
CA LYS A 181 16.19 -8.73 -12.83
C LYS A 181 16.28 -7.44 -13.63
N PRO A 182 17.10 -6.48 -13.21
CA PRO A 182 17.28 -5.24 -13.96
C PRO A 182 17.82 -5.52 -15.39
N PRO A 183 17.51 -4.66 -16.36
CA PRO A 183 18.09 -4.77 -17.69
C PRO A 183 19.60 -4.60 -17.64
N LYS A 184 20.30 -5.16 -18.63
CA LYS A 184 21.75 -4.96 -18.81
C LYS A 184 22.02 -3.51 -19.14
N LEU A 185 23.10 -2.98 -18.59
CA LEU A 185 23.56 -1.63 -18.84
C LEU A 185 24.80 -1.66 -19.74
N SER A 186 24.73 -0.95 -20.85
CA SER A 186 25.86 -0.75 -21.75
C SER A 186 26.49 0.63 -21.51
N VAL A 187 27.80 0.62 -21.20
CA VAL A 187 28.57 1.84 -20.94
C VAL A 187 29.65 1.99 -22.01
N LEU A 188 29.57 3.06 -22.78
CA LEU A 188 30.53 3.41 -23.82
C LEU A 188 31.68 4.23 -23.24
N LYS A 189 32.80 4.32 -24.03
CA LYS A 189 33.92 5.20 -23.72
C LYS A 189 33.58 6.64 -23.98
#